data_90a12a3584baffd51e0996218ed89e1b
#
_entry.id   90a12a3584baffd51e0996218ed89e1b
#
_cell.length_a   1.000
_cell.length_b   1.000
_cell.length_c   1.000
_cell.angle_alpha   90.00
_cell.angle_beta   90.00
_cell.angle_gamma   90.00
#
_symmetry.space_group_name_H-M   'P 1'
#
loop_
_entity.id
_entity.type
_entity.pdbx_description
1 polymer ?
#
loop_
_entity_poly.entity_id
_entity_poly.type
_entity_poly.pdbx_seq_one_letter_code
_entity_poly.pdbx_strand_id
1 'polypeptide(L)'
;AQTCGKCVPCRVGLGQLSDLMESVLDGKATMETIALIERTARVIVNSADCAIGRDAARLVLDGIQGFRDDYEEHVLRHRCLGGMQNPVPCVALCPAGVDIPGYTVLVKYGRYADAVRLIRQDNPFPSACAYICEHPCEARCRRNMVDAPINIRGLKRYAVDHAGDCLLYTSPSPRDS
;
A
#
# COMPACT_ATOMS: atom_id res chain seq x y z
N ALA A 1 19.89 3.09 2.89
CA ALA A 1 20.58 1.80 2.93
C ALA A 1 21.99 2.01 3.50
N GLN A 2 22.35 1.24 4.55
CA GLN A 2 23.66 1.36 5.22
C GLN A 2 24.65 0.32 4.68
N THR A 3 24.87 0.32 3.36
CA THR A 3 25.81 -0.58 2.73
C THR A 3 27.15 0.11 2.49
N CYS A 4 28.26 -0.62 2.57
CA CYS A 4 29.58 -0.07 2.29
C CYS A 4 29.83 0.17 0.79
N GLY A 5 28.95 -0.34 -0.10
CA GLY A 5 29.03 -0.18 -1.56
C GLY A 5 30.18 -0.92 -2.25
N LYS A 6 30.94 -1.78 -1.55
CA LYS A 6 32.13 -2.44 -2.10
C LYS A 6 31.79 -3.48 -3.16
N CYS A 7 30.93 -4.45 -2.85
CA CYS A 7 30.61 -5.53 -3.77
C CYS A 7 29.40 -5.21 -4.67
N VAL A 8 29.42 -5.71 -5.88
CA VAL A 8 28.37 -5.49 -6.90
C VAL A 8 27.00 -5.99 -6.44
N PRO A 9 26.88 -7.21 -5.87
CA PRO A 9 25.58 -7.71 -5.40
C PRO A 9 24.90 -6.78 -4.40
N CYS A 10 25.65 -6.16 -3.51
CA CYS A 10 25.13 -5.22 -2.54
C CYS A 10 24.85 -3.85 -3.17
N ARG A 11 25.81 -3.30 -3.93
CA ARG A 11 25.71 -1.95 -4.50
C ARG A 11 24.61 -1.83 -5.56
N VAL A 12 24.50 -2.80 -6.45
CA VAL A 12 23.55 -2.79 -7.56
C VAL A 12 22.33 -3.66 -7.24
N GLY A 13 22.56 -4.88 -6.75
CA GLY A 13 21.49 -5.85 -6.53
C GLY A 13 20.47 -5.42 -5.47
N LEU A 14 20.88 -4.82 -4.36
CA LEU A 14 19.93 -4.30 -3.36
C LEU A 14 19.15 -3.09 -3.89
N GLY A 15 19.74 -2.27 -4.77
CA GLY A 15 19.02 -1.20 -5.45
C GLY A 15 17.91 -1.76 -6.33
N GLN A 16 18.24 -2.71 -7.21
CA GLN A 16 17.25 -3.39 -8.05
C GLN A 16 16.16 -4.08 -7.23
N LEU A 17 16.54 -4.69 -6.10
CA LEU A 17 15.58 -5.33 -5.22
C LEU A 17 14.61 -4.31 -4.59
N SER A 18 15.11 -3.13 -4.22
CA SER A 18 14.31 -2.01 -3.73
C SER A 18 13.31 -1.53 -4.78
N ASP A 19 13.78 -1.28 -6.01
CA ASP A 19 12.93 -0.82 -7.12
C ASP A 19 11.81 -1.84 -7.44
N LEU A 20 12.15 -3.14 -7.41
CA LEU A 20 11.16 -4.20 -7.60
C LEU A 20 10.12 -4.24 -6.47
N MET A 21 10.55 -4.07 -5.22
CA MET A 21 9.65 -3.99 -4.07
C MET A 21 8.76 -2.74 -4.13
N GLU A 22 9.29 -1.61 -4.57
CA GLU A 22 8.48 -0.39 -4.80
C GLU A 22 7.44 -0.61 -5.89
N SER A 23 7.76 -1.37 -6.95
CA SER A 23 6.78 -1.72 -7.99
C SER A 23 5.62 -2.57 -7.44
N VAL A 24 5.87 -3.41 -6.42
CA VAL A 24 4.82 -4.14 -5.72
C VAL A 24 3.93 -3.17 -4.95
N LEU A 25 4.52 -2.25 -4.18
CA LEU A 25 3.78 -1.25 -3.40
C LEU A 25 2.95 -0.31 -4.30
N ASP A 26 3.46 0.00 -5.49
CA ASP A 26 2.77 0.83 -6.48
C ASP A 26 1.65 0.09 -7.24
N GLY A 27 1.46 -1.21 -6.99
CA GLY A 27 0.47 -2.03 -7.68
C GLY A 27 0.77 -2.26 -9.16
N LYS A 28 2.04 -2.10 -9.59
CA LYS A 28 2.50 -2.32 -10.97
C LYS A 28 3.12 -3.69 -11.18
N ALA A 29 3.34 -4.43 -10.09
CA ALA A 29 3.99 -5.72 -10.13
C ALA A 29 3.07 -6.81 -10.70
N THR A 30 3.71 -7.81 -11.31
CA THR A 30 3.08 -9.05 -11.79
C THR A 30 3.62 -10.23 -11.00
N MET A 31 3.05 -11.42 -11.18
CA MET A 31 3.59 -12.65 -10.59
C MET A 31 5.03 -12.94 -11.04
N GLU A 32 5.38 -12.54 -12.28
CA GLU A 32 6.75 -12.61 -12.77
C GLU A 32 7.69 -11.69 -11.99
N THR A 33 7.18 -10.51 -11.56
CA THR A 33 7.94 -9.59 -10.71
C THR A 33 8.29 -10.24 -9.36
N ILE A 34 7.34 -10.93 -8.72
CA ILE A 34 7.60 -11.67 -7.48
C ILE A 34 8.66 -12.75 -7.68
N ALA A 35 8.56 -13.54 -8.75
CA ALA A 35 9.58 -14.54 -9.10
C ALA A 35 10.96 -13.91 -9.37
N LEU A 36 10.99 -12.72 -9.97
CA LEU A 36 12.23 -11.97 -10.21
C LEU A 36 12.84 -11.48 -8.90
N ILE A 37 12.03 -10.98 -7.96
CA ILE A 37 12.49 -10.58 -6.63
C ILE A 37 13.13 -11.76 -5.91
N GLU A 38 12.47 -12.92 -5.87
CA GLU A 38 13.03 -14.13 -5.24
C GLU A 38 14.37 -14.54 -5.87
N ARG A 39 14.43 -14.58 -7.21
CA ARG A 39 15.66 -14.93 -7.93
C ARG A 39 16.78 -13.94 -7.64
N THR A 40 16.50 -12.64 -7.71
CA THR A 40 17.48 -11.58 -7.44
C THR A 40 17.99 -11.66 -6.01
N ALA A 41 17.09 -11.82 -5.04
CA ALA A 41 17.47 -11.95 -3.63
C ALA A 41 18.33 -13.21 -3.39
N ARG A 42 18.02 -14.36 -4.01
CA ARG A 42 18.86 -15.58 -3.92
C ARG A 42 20.27 -15.37 -4.49
N VAL A 43 20.36 -14.66 -5.62
CA VAL A 43 21.67 -14.33 -6.21
C VAL A 43 22.48 -13.46 -5.25
N ILE A 44 21.88 -12.45 -4.63
CA ILE A 44 22.56 -11.59 -3.66
C ILE A 44 23.00 -12.37 -2.42
N VAL A 45 22.14 -13.22 -1.86
CA VAL A 45 22.49 -14.09 -0.71
C VAL A 45 23.71 -14.95 -1.01
N ASN A 46 23.82 -15.50 -2.22
CA ASN A 46 24.90 -16.42 -2.59
C ASN A 46 26.18 -15.71 -3.04
N SER A 47 26.11 -14.45 -3.46
CA SER A 47 27.24 -13.73 -4.07
C SER A 47 27.74 -12.52 -3.28
N ALA A 48 27.04 -12.09 -2.25
CA ALA A 48 27.50 -10.97 -1.40
C ALA A 48 28.69 -11.37 -0.51
N ASP A 49 29.70 -10.51 -0.45
CA ASP A 49 30.94 -10.79 0.28
C ASP A 49 30.75 -10.83 1.82
N CYS A 50 29.74 -10.15 2.35
CA CYS A 50 29.57 -10.02 3.80
C CYS A 50 28.11 -10.24 4.23
N ALA A 51 27.92 -10.37 5.54
CA ALA A 51 26.61 -10.60 6.15
C ALA A 51 25.61 -9.48 5.84
N ILE A 52 26.03 -8.20 5.78
CA ILE A 52 25.10 -7.06 5.56
C ILE A 52 24.31 -7.23 4.27
N GLY A 53 24.97 -7.56 3.16
CA GLY A 53 24.29 -7.78 1.88
C GLY A 53 23.46 -9.07 1.88
N ARG A 54 24.00 -10.15 2.46
CA ARG A 54 23.29 -11.45 2.55
C ARG A 54 22.04 -11.35 3.42
N ASP A 55 22.14 -10.74 4.59
CA ASP A 55 21.03 -10.67 5.53
C ASP A 55 19.92 -9.74 5.02
N ALA A 56 20.28 -8.62 4.37
CA ALA A 56 19.31 -7.74 3.74
C ALA A 56 18.47 -8.48 2.67
N ALA A 57 19.12 -9.26 1.80
CA ALA A 57 18.43 -10.04 0.79
C ALA A 57 17.66 -11.25 1.38
N ARG A 58 18.19 -11.86 2.45
CA ARG A 58 17.52 -12.95 3.16
C ARG A 58 16.22 -12.49 3.79
N LEU A 59 16.17 -11.31 4.41
CA LEU A 59 14.95 -10.74 4.97
C LEU A 59 13.85 -10.57 3.92
N VAL A 60 14.20 -10.20 2.69
CA VAL A 60 13.23 -10.13 1.59
C VAL A 60 12.73 -11.52 1.19
N LEU A 61 13.62 -12.52 1.10
CA LEU A 61 13.22 -13.90 0.81
C LEU A 61 12.29 -14.46 1.89
N ASP A 62 12.67 -14.30 3.15
CA ASP A 62 11.88 -14.77 4.29
C ASP A 62 10.51 -14.06 4.32
N GLY A 63 10.47 -12.77 3.99
CA GLY A 63 9.23 -12.01 3.87
C GLY A 63 8.31 -12.56 2.77
N ILE A 64 8.84 -12.80 1.56
CA ILE A 64 8.03 -13.36 0.46
C ILE A 64 7.57 -14.78 0.76
N GLN A 65 8.43 -15.62 1.36
CA GLN A 65 8.08 -16.99 1.69
C GLN A 65 7.07 -17.07 2.83
N GLY A 66 7.22 -16.23 3.87
CA GLY A 66 6.34 -16.20 5.03
C GLY A 66 4.97 -15.56 4.75
N PHE A 67 4.88 -14.66 3.78
CA PHE A 67 3.67 -13.92 3.44
C PHE A 67 3.29 -14.07 1.96
N ARG A 68 3.51 -15.26 1.40
CA ARG A 68 3.30 -15.55 -0.02
C ARG A 68 1.89 -15.18 -0.48
N ASP A 69 0.90 -15.59 0.28
CA ASP A 69 -0.51 -15.36 -0.01
C ASP A 69 -0.85 -13.86 -0.02
N ASP A 70 -0.25 -13.07 0.89
CA ASP A 70 -0.42 -11.62 0.93
C ASP A 70 0.16 -10.95 -0.33
N TYR A 71 1.34 -11.38 -0.79
CA TYR A 71 1.93 -10.87 -2.02
C TYR A 71 1.11 -11.22 -3.25
N GLU A 72 0.62 -12.46 -3.35
CA GLU A 72 -0.22 -12.92 -4.46
C GLU A 72 -1.55 -12.16 -4.49
N GLU A 73 -2.21 -12.01 -3.35
CA GLU A 73 -3.47 -11.27 -3.25
C GLU A 73 -3.29 -9.78 -3.58
N HIS A 74 -2.17 -9.18 -3.11
CA HIS A 74 -1.85 -7.78 -3.41
C HIS A 74 -1.60 -7.56 -4.90
N VAL A 75 -0.86 -8.46 -5.56
CA VAL A 75 -0.53 -8.36 -6.98
C VAL A 75 -1.72 -8.66 -7.88
N LEU A 76 -2.53 -9.69 -7.54
CA LEU A 76 -3.65 -10.14 -8.38
C LEU A 76 -4.93 -9.34 -8.17
N ARG A 77 -5.21 -8.93 -6.93
CA ARG A 77 -6.49 -8.33 -6.54
C ARG A 77 -6.35 -6.94 -5.91
N HIS A 78 -5.13 -6.44 -5.78
CA HIS A 78 -4.83 -5.15 -5.11
C HIS A 78 -5.41 -5.05 -3.70
N ARG A 79 -5.37 -6.16 -2.94
CA ARG A 79 -5.88 -6.28 -1.56
C ARG A 79 -4.80 -6.79 -0.62
N CYS A 80 -4.89 -6.39 0.65
CA CYS A 80 -4.03 -6.89 1.72
C CYS A 80 -4.82 -7.85 2.61
N LEU A 81 -4.42 -9.12 2.68
CA LEU A 81 -5.08 -10.15 3.51
C LEU A 81 -5.04 -9.79 5.01
N GLY A 82 -3.96 -9.24 5.49
CA GLY A 82 -3.82 -8.82 6.89
C GLY A 82 -4.87 -7.80 7.33
N GLY A 83 -5.32 -6.93 6.43
CA GLY A 83 -6.43 -6.01 6.65
C GLY A 83 -7.79 -6.69 6.79
N MET A 84 -7.97 -7.86 6.16
CA MET A 84 -9.21 -8.64 6.20
C MET A 84 -9.32 -9.51 7.45
N GLN A 85 -8.20 -10.07 7.93
CA GLN A 85 -8.19 -10.98 9.09
C GLN A 85 -8.25 -10.22 10.44
N ASN A 86 -7.65 -9.05 10.52
CA ASN A 86 -7.59 -8.23 11.73
C ASN A 86 -7.65 -6.73 11.37
N PRO A 87 -8.77 -6.23 10.90
CA PRO A 87 -8.88 -4.84 10.47
C PRO A 87 -8.59 -3.91 11.64
N VAL A 88 -7.80 -2.86 11.38
CA VAL A 88 -7.60 -1.80 12.37
C VAL A 88 -8.95 -1.15 12.73
N PRO A 89 -9.12 -0.63 13.96
CA PRO A 89 -10.42 -0.15 14.44
C PRO A 89 -11.13 0.83 13.50
N CYS A 90 -10.39 1.69 12.81
CA CYS A 90 -10.98 2.65 11.87
C CYS A 90 -11.57 1.96 10.63
N VAL A 91 -10.97 0.87 10.13
CA VAL A 91 -11.51 0.08 9.03
C VAL A 91 -12.70 -0.77 9.51
N ALA A 92 -12.55 -1.43 10.67
CA ALA A 92 -13.60 -2.27 11.26
C ALA A 92 -14.90 -1.52 11.52
N LEU A 93 -14.81 -0.22 11.90
CA LEU A 93 -15.97 0.63 12.16
C LEU A 93 -16.49 1.37 10.92
N CYS A 94 -15.78 1.32 9.82
CA CYS A 94 -16.25 1.89 8.57
C CYS A 94 -17.35 1.00 7.97
N PRO A 95 -18.60 1.48 7.79
CA PRO A 95 -19.66 0.66 7.21
C PRO A 95 -19.34 0.14 5.81
N ALA A 96 -18.49 0.87 5.06
CA ALA A 96 -18.05 0.48 3.74
C ALA A 96 -16.72 -0.31 3.73
N GLY A 97 -16.08 -0.52 4.89
CA GLY A 97 -14.83 -1.27 5.00
C GLY A 97 -13.63 -0.63 4.30
N VAL A 98 -13.67 0.68 4.04
CA VAL A 98 -12.62 1.37 3.26
C VAL A 98 -11.26 1.24 3.93
N ASP A 99 -10.22 0.97 3.13
CA ASP A 99 -8.83 0.97 3.58
C ASP A 99 -8.37 2.40 3.97
N ILE A 100 -8.68 2.77 5.22
CA ILE A 100 -8.36 4.09 5.78
C ILE A 100 -6.85 4.30 5.92
N PRO A 101 -6.05 3.36 6.45
CA PRO A 101 -4.61 3.51 6.51
C PRO A 101 -3.99 3.72 5.13
N GLY A 102 -4.40 2.95 4.13
CA GLY A 102 -3.89 3.01 2.77
C GLY A 102 -4.09 4.40 2.16
N TYR A 103 -5.32 4.90 2.12
CA TYR A 103 -5.53 6.21 1.50
C TYR A 103 -4.94 7.38 2.30
N THR A 104 -4.84 7.29 3.63
CA THR A 104 -4.19 8.34 4.42
C THR A 104 -2.69 8.45 4.13
N VAL A 105 -2.02 7.31 3.88
CA VAL A 105 -0.62 7.29 3.44
C VAL A 105 -0.49 7.92 2.04
N LEU A 106 -1.36 7.58 1.10
CA LEU A 106 -1.36 8.18 -0.24
C LEU A 106 -1.57 9.70 -0.19
N VAL A 107 -2.47 10.18 0.67
CA VAL A 107 -2.67 11.62 0.91
C VAL A 107 -1.40 12.28 1.45
N LYS A 108 -0.70 11.64 2.39
CA LYS A 108 0.58 12.12 2.93
C LYS A 108 1.61 12.36 1.83
N TYR A 109 1.65 11.50 0.82
CA TYR A 109 2.57 11.62 -0.31
C TYR A 109 2.04 12.47 -1.48
N GLY A 110 0.90 13.13 -1.32
CA GLY A 110 0.29 13.96 -2.37
C GLY A 110 -0.33 13.16 -3.53
N ARG A 111 -0.48 11.84 -3.38
CA ARG A 111 -1.06 10.94 -4.39
C ARG A 111 -2.58 10.90 -4.29
N TYR A 112 -3.24 12.05 -4.44
CA TYR A 112 -4.69 12.19 -4.18
C TYR A 112 -5.55 11.37 -5.14
N ALA A 113 -5.18 11.30 -6.40
CA ALA A 113 -5.87 10.48 -7.40
C ALA A 113 -5.86 9.00 -7.03
N ASP A 114 -4.72 8.49 -6.57
CA ASP A 114 -4.59 7.10 -6.14
C ASP A 114 -5.33 6.83 -4.84
N ALA A 115 -5.35 7.80 -3.92
CA ALA A 115 -6.15 7.73 -2.71
C ALA A 115 -7.66 7.60 -3.03
N VAL A 116 -8.17 8.39 -3.98
CA VAL A 116 -9.57 8.30 -4.42
C VAL A 116 -9.85 6.97 -5.13
N ARG A 117 -8.92 6.46 -5.95
CA ARG A 117 -9.06 5.13 -6.58
C ARG A 117 -9.16 4.03 -5.53
N LEU A 118 -8.30 4.08 -4.51
CA LEU A 118 -8.31 3.12 -3.41
C LEU A 118 -9.65 3.17 -2.65
N ILE A 119 -10.13 4.36 -2.31
CA ILE A 119 -11.43 4.54 -1.62
C ILE A 119 -12.57 3.96 -2.48
N ARG A 120 -12.53 4.11 -3.80
CA ARG A 120 -13.58 3.63 -4.71
C ARG A 120 -13.69 2.11 -4.81
N GLN A 121 -12.68 1.37 -4.40
CA GLN A 121 -12.77 -0.10 -4.37
C GLN A 121 -13.90 -0.58 -3.44
N ASP A 122 -14.10 0.14 -2.32
CA ASP A 122 -15.08 -0.23 -1.29
C ASP A 122 -16.24 0.79 -1.21
N ASN A 123 -16.05 2.02 -1.67
CA ASN A 123 -17.04 3.09 -1.63
C ASN A 123 -17.12 3.81 -2.98
N PRO A 124 -18.16 3.52 -3.79
CA PRO A 124 -18.33 4.11 -5.12
C PRO A 124 -18.60 5.63 -5.10
N PHE A 125 -19.04 6.18 -3.95
CA PHE A 125 -19.38 7.60 -3.81
C PHE A 125 -18.48 8.32 -2.79
N PRO A 126 -17.15 8.40 -3.02
CA PRO A 126 -16.23 8.99 -2.06
C PRO A 126 -16.52 10.47 -1.79
N SER A 127 -16.98 11.21 -2.80
CA SER A 127 -17.33 12.64 -2.68
C SER A 127 -18.48 12.84 -1.70
N ALA A 128 -19.61 12.16 -1.89
CA ALA A 128 -20.75 12.25 -0.98
C ALA A 128 -20.34 11.91 0.47
N CYS A 129 -19.67 10.77 0.65
CA CYS A 129 -19.19 10.33 1.97
C CYS A 129 -18.16 11.28 2.59
N ALA A 130 -17.38 12.01 1.80
CA ALA A 130 -16.43 13.00 2.31
C ALA A 130 -17.13 14.18 3.01
N TYR A 131 -18.35 14.50 2.59
CA TYR A 131 -19.13 15.62 3.14
C TYR A 131 -20.12 15.20 4.23
N ILE A 132 -20.79 14.07 4.10
CA ILE A 132 -21.94 13.69 4.95
C ILE A 132 -21.65 12.56 5.95
N CYS A 133 -20.51 11.85 5.85
CA CYS A 133 -20.21 10.74 6.75
C CYS A 133 -20.07 11.19 8.21
N GLU A 134 -20.68 10.47 9.15
CA GLU A 134 -20.58 10.72 10.60
C GLU A 134 -19.24 10.26 11.20
N HIS A 135 -18.31 9.74 10.38
CA HIS A 135 -16.93 9.36 10.72
C HIS A 135 -16.76 8.52 12.01
N PRO A 136 -17.49 7.41 12.19
CA PRO A 136 -17.35 6.56 13.38
C PRO A 136 -15.94 6.02 13.57
N CYS A 137 -15.17 5.95 12.48
CA CYS A 137 -13.77 5.55 12.49
C CYS A 137 -12.87 6.44 13.36
N GLU A 138 -13.19 7.72 13.50
CA GLU A 138 -12.42 8.68 14.32
C GLU A 138 -12.63 8.44 15.82
N ALA A 139 -13.83 8.03 16.23
CA ALA A 139 -14.15 7.75 17.62
C ALA A 139 -13.31 6.61 18.23
N ARG A 140 -12.89 5.65 17.40
CA ARG A 140 -12.04 4.52 17.81
C ARG A 140 -10.63 4.59 17.22
N CYS A 141 -10.20 5.75 16.77
CA CYS A 141 -8.84 5.95 16.32
C CYS A 141 -7.86 5.65 17.45
N ARG A 142 -6.88 4.78 17.22
CA ARG A 142 -5.84 4.45 18.23
C ARG A 142 -5.05 5.67 18.68
N ARG A 143 -4.98 6.70 17.86
CA ARG A 143 -4.30 7.94 18.21
C ARG A 143 -4.98 8.68 19.36
N ASN A 144 -6.27 8.45 19.61
CA ASN A 144 -6.96 8.94 20.81
C ASN A 144 -6.28 8.55 22.13
N MET A 145 -5.47 7.48 22.12
CA MET A 145 -4.72 7.04 23.30
C MET A 145 -3.45 7.88 23.54
N VAL A 146 -3.07 8.71 22.58
CA VAL A 146 -1.83 9.51 22.62
C VAL A 146 -2.15 11.01 22.70
N ASP A 147 -2.99 11.51 21.79
CA ASP A 147 -3.35 12.93 21.70
C ASP A 147 -4.79 13.12 21.19
N ALA A 148 -5.00 13.17 19.89
CA ALA A 148 -6.30 13.39 19.25
C ALA A 148 -6.46 12.45 18.02
N PRO A 149 -7.70 12.12 17.63
CA PRO A 149 -7.94 11.26 16.47
C PRO A 149 -7.40 11.92 15.20
N ILE A 150 -7.01 11.09 14.25
CA ILE A 150 -6.71 11.56 12.89
C ILE A 150 -8.02 12.07 12.29
N ASN A 151 -8.02 13.24 11.68
CA ASN A 151 -9.16 13.78 10.94
C ASN A 151 -9.36 13.01 9.62
N ILE A 152 -9.86 11.78 9.74
CA ILE A 152 -9.99 10.80 8.66
C ILE A 152 -10.94 11.31 7.56
N ARG A 153 -12.09 11.87 7.97
CA ARG A 153 -13.06 12.45 7.03
C ARG A 153 -12.48 13.66 6.31
N GLY A 154 -11.79 14.54 7.04
CA GLY A 154 -11.12 15.71 6.46
C GLY A 154 -10.06 15.32 5.44
N LEU A 155 -9.24 14.30 5.71
CA LEU A 155 -8.26 13.76 4.76
C LEU A 155 -8.94 13.17 3.51
N LYS A 156 -10.05 12.44 3.68
CA LYS A 156 -10.86 11.93 2.56
C LYS A 156 -11.38 13.09 1.70
N ARG A 157 -11.95 14.11 2.33
CA ARG A 157 -12.43 15.31 1.64
C ARG A 157 -11.31 16.00 0.86
N TYR A 158 -10.17 16.20 1.52
CA TYR A 158 -9.01 16.82 0.89
C TYR A 158 -8.54 16.03 -0.34
N ALA A 159 -8.47 14.70 -0.23
CA ALA A 159 -8.12 13.84 -1.36
C ALA A 159 -9.09 13.99 -2.53
N VAL A 160 -10.40 13.98 -2.26
CA VAL A 160 -11.44 14.13 -3.27
C VAL A 160 -11.36 15.50 -3.96
N ASP A 161 -11.21 16.58 -3.18
CA ASP A 161 -11.16 17.95 -3.70
C ASP A 161 -9.90 18.21 -4.56
N HIS A 162 -8.83 17.42 -4.37
CA HIS A 162 -7.55 17.57 -5.06
C HIS A 162 -7.22 16.45 -6.06
N ALA A 163 -8.11 15.48 -6.24
CA ALA A 163 -7.87 14.35 -7.13
C ALA A 163 -7.95 14.66 -8.64
N GLY A 164 -8.43 15.86 -8.99
CA GLY A 164 -8.67 16.29 -10.37
C GLY A 164 -10.06 15.90 -10.90
N ASP A 165 -10.56 16.65 -11.86
CA ASP A 165 -11.93 16.58 -12.36
C ASP A 165 -12.29 15.21 -12.97
N CYS A 166 -11.33 14.51 -13.57
CA CYS A 166 -11.54 13.23 -14.22
C CYS A 166 -11.96 12.11 -13.26
N LEU A 167 -11.65 12.25 -11.96
CA LEU A 167 -11.97 11.25 -10.93
C LEU A 167 -13.26 11.54 -10.15
N LEU A 168 -13.75 12.77 -10.22
CA LEU A 168 -14.97 13.18 -9.53
C LEU A 168 -16.23 12.58 -10.16
N TYR A 169 -16.23 12.35 -11.48
CA TYR A 169 -17.43 12.04 -12.27
C TYR A 169 -17.41 10.70 -13.00
N THR A 170 -16.29 10.00 -13.07
CA THR A 170 -16.19 8.72 -13.76
C THR A 170 -16.42 7.52 -12.86
N SER A 171 -17.65 7.32 -12.42
CA SER A 171 -18.19 5.97 -12.31
C SER A 171 -18.75 5.62 -13.70
N PRO A 172 -18.25 4.60 -14.41
CA PRO A 172 -18.87 4.22 -15.67
C PRO A 172 -20.31 3.82 -15.36
N SER A 173 -21.24 4.62 -15.87
CA SER A 173 -22.65 4.27 -15.82
C SER A 173 -22.84 3.05 -16.72
N PRO A 174 -23.65 2.05 -16.32
CA PRO A 174 -24.03 0.96 -17.22
C PRO A 174 -24.71 1.41 -18.53
N ARG A 175 -24.98 2.72 -18.65
CA ARG A 175 -25.55 3.33 -19.86
C ARG A 175 -24.51 3.88 -20.83
N ASP A 176 -23.22 3.88 -20.42
CA ASP A 176 -22.11 4.40 -21.23
C ASP A 176 -21.29 3.27 -21.88
N SER A 177 -21.81 2.03 -21.84
CA SER A 177 -21.26 0.83 -22.49
C SER A 177 -22.05 0.44 -23.73
#